data_656ba24f948c6d0749ca83e5f10ff458
#
_entry.id   656ba24f948c6d0749ca83e5f10ff458
#
_cell.length_a   1.000
_cell.length_b   1.000
_cell.length_c   1.000
_cell.angle_alpha   90.00
_cell.angle_beta   90.00
_cell.angle_gamma   90.00
#
_symmetry.space_group_name_H-M   'P 1'
#
loop_
_entity.id
_entity.type
_entity.pdbx_description
1 polymer ?
#
loop_
_entity_poly.entity_id
_entity_poly.type
_entity_poly.pdbx_seq_one_letter_code
_entity_poly.pdbx_strand_id
1 'polypeptide(L)'
;LFDEAQDANLVTKAMLDKCECKRIFVGDTHQMINRWRGANDALDASVRDGAQILRLTTSYRFGRCVAAIANAILMLKGETVSLKTTGITDKLINKAEIKNIFPRTVISRTNLSVLINAIDAGRNGKKVFFVGGIDRYALDDIADFYYLYIGNTKMIKRKAFLYDYPNWDRVVSVAENSGDNTLKRTIHLIENEPDILELVDKIKEAAVNNYNDADLTLVTAHSSKGLEWEYIEIDDDYVSLVEYIEKTPKQKQNLIFITDELNLLYVAVTRATKALSVSMVIMEIISLIKYRKDKKRNIPIVTPEELHIFLNSTTQI
;
A
#
# COMPACT_ATOMS: atom_id res chain seq x y z
N LEU A 1 -24.68 -4.59 15.68
CA LEU A 1 -23.37 -4.02 15.44
C LEU A 1 -22.84 -4.58 14.13
N PHE A 2 -22.36 -3.70 13.25
CA PHE A 2 -21.70 -4.06 11.97
C PHE A 2 -20.35 -3.37 11.93
N ASP A 3 -19.29 -4.16 11.93
CA ASP A 3 -17.89 -3.71 11.90
C ASP A 3 -17.34 -3.65 10.47
N GLU A 4 -16.26 -2.89 10.26
CA GLU A 4 -15.66 -2.63 8.94
C GLU A 4 -16.69 -2.11 7.92
N ALA A 5 -17.58 -1.23 8.37
CA ALA A 5 -18.74 -0.79 7.59
C ALA A 5 -18.37 -0.03 6.30
N GLN A 6 -17.15 0.53 6.20
CA GLN A 6 -16.61 1.13 4.98
C GLN A 6 -16.38 0.12 3.83
N ASP A 7 -16.27 -1.18 4.16
CA ASP A 7 -16.09 -2.24 3.15
C ASP A 7 -17.40 -2.99 2.81
N ALA A 8 -18.55 -2.51 3.30
CA ALA A 8 -19.84 -3.10 2.97
C ALA A 8 -20.14 -2.99 1.47
N ASN A 9 -20.62 -4.06 0.86
CA ASN A 9 -21.15 -3.99 -0.49
C ASN A 9 -22.65 -3.61 -0.49
N LEU A 10 -23.19 -3.27 -1.67
CA LEU A 10 -24.60 -2.86 -1.81
C LEU A 10 -25.59 -3.93 -1.34
N VAL A 11 -25.28 -5.22 -1.50
CA VAL A 11 -26.13 -6.32 -1.05
C VAL A 11 -26.17 -6.37 0.47
N THR A 12 -25.01 -6.32 1.11
CA THR A 12 -24.88 -6.26 2.58
C THR A 12 -25.64 -5.05 3.13
N LYS A 13 -25.47 -3.87 2.51
CA LYS A 13 -26.21 -2.66 2.90
C LYS A 13 -27.72 -2.87 2.80
N ALA A 14 -28.22 -3.40 1.67
CA ALA A 14 -29.64 -3.65 1.48
C ALA A 14 -30.22 -4.66 2.49
N MET A 15 -29.43 -5.65 2.90
CA MET A 15 -29.83 -6.58 3.97
C MET A 15 -29.91 -5.87 5.33
N LEU A 16 -28.93 -5.04 5.66
CA LEU A 16 -28.90 -4.27 6.90
C LEU A 16 -30.06 -3.26 6.96
N ASP A 17 -30.40 -2.63 5.85
CA ASP A 17 -31.52 -1.66 5.77
C ASP A 17 -32.89 -2.30 6.04
N LYS A 18 -33.05 -3.60 5.77
CA LYS A 18 -34.27 -4.36 6.08
C LYS A 18 -34.36 -4.83 7.53
N CYS A 19 -33.30 -4.69 8.32
CA CYS A 19 -33.33 -5.09 9.74
C CYS A 19 -34.12 -4.06 10.57
N GLU A 20 -35.21 -4.49 11.18
CA GLU A 20 -36.06 -3.67 12.09
C GLU A 20 -35.42 -3.61 13.50
N CYS A 21 -34.17 -3.13 13.61
CA CYS A 21 -33.49 -3.02 14.89
C CYS A 21 -32.61 -1.76 14.94
N LYS A 22 -32.17 -1.39 16.14
CA LYS A 22 -31.13 -0.36 16.29
C LYS A 22 -29.85 -0.84 15.66
N ARG A 23 -29.31 -0.04 14.77
CA ARG A 23 -28.09 -0.36 14.02
C ARG A 23 -26.93 0.50 14.52
N ILE A 24 -25.79 -0.13 14.74
CA ILE A 24 -24.52 0.52 15.07
C ILE A 24 -23.52 0.09 14.02
N PHE A 25 -23.00 1.06 13.27
CA PHE A 25 -21.94 0.85 12.30
C PHE A 25 -20.62 1.31 12.89
N VAL A 26 -19.60 0.48 12.78
CA VAL A 26 -18.22 0.79 13.19
C VAL A 26 -17.33 0.66 11.99
N GLY A 27 -16.34 1.54 11.85
CA GLY A 27 -15.38 1.48 10.75
C GLY A 27 -14.62 2.79 10.59
N ASP A 28 -13.79 2.83 9.56
CA ASP A 28 -12.96 3.97 9.21
C ASP A 28 -13.00 4.18 7.68
N THR A 29 -13.63 5.27 7.23
CA THR A 29 -13.73 5.63 5.81
C THR A 29 -12.35 5.80 5.15
N HIS A 30 -11.32 6.11 5.95
CA HIS A 30 -9.95 6.24 5.48
C HIS A 30 -9.24 4.88 5.29
N GLN A 31 -9.86 3.77 5.76
CA GLN A 31 -9.41 2.41 5.52
C GLN A 31 -10.23 1.68 4.43
N MET A 32 -11.05 2.42 3.66
CA MET A 32 -11.75 1.87 2.50
C MET A 32 -10.79 1.69 1.33
N ILE A 33 -10.25 0.48 1.17
CA ILE A 33 -9.31 0.09 0.13
C ILE A 33 -9.88 -1.00 -0.81
N ASN A 34 -11.11 -1.44 -0.59
CA ASN A 34 -11.77 -2.51 -1.33
C ASN A 34 -12.83 -2.01 -2.34
N ARG A 35 -12.77 -0.73 -2.74
CA ARG A 35 -13.73 -0.13 -3.70
C ARG A 35 -13.79 -0.93 -5.02
N TRP A 36 -12.67 -1.43 -5.50
CA TRP A 36 -12.57 -2.26 -6.69
C TRP A 36 -13.34 -3.60 -6.60
N ARG A 37 -13.65 -4.06 -5.37
CA ARG A 37 -14.53 -5.22 -5.10
C ARG A 37 -16.00 -4.85 -4.93
N GLY A 38 -16.37 -3.60 -5.23
CA GLY A 38 -17.74 -3.11 -5.04
C GLY A 38 -18.06 -2.66 -3.62
N ALA A 39 -17.02 -2.39 -2.78
CA ALA A 39 -17.24 -1.77 -1.47
C ALA A 39 -17.88 -0.40 -1.64
N ASN A 40 -18.91 -0.15 -0.84
CA ASN A 40 -19.63 1.11 -0.76
C ASN A 40 -19.66 1.54 0.71
N ASP A 41 -19.15 2.74 1.00
CA ASP A 41 -19.05 3.24 2.36
C ASP A 41 -20.43 3.35 3.04
N ALA A 42 -20.74 2.33 3.85
CA ALA A 42 -21.99 2.32 4.61
C ALA A 42 -21.99 3.34 5.76
N LEU A 43 -20.82 3.78 6.24
CA LEU A 43 -20.70 4.84 7.24
C LEU A 43 -21.17 6.17 6.66
N ASP A 44 -20.63 6.57 5.50
CA ASP A 44 -21.01 7.81 4.82
C ASP A 44 -22.50 7.81 4.45
N ALA A 45 -23.03 6.69 3.96
CA ALA A 45 -24.45 6.53 3.68
C ALA A 45 -25.31 6.69 4.95
N SER A 46 -24.92 6.07 6.06
CA SER A 46 -25.65 6.15 7.33
C SER A 46 -25.66 7.56 7.90
N VAL A 47 -24.56 8.31 7.76
CA VAL A 47 -24.49 9.72 8.15
C VAL A 47 -25.45 10.58 7.34
N ARG A 48 -25.52 10.38 6.05
CA ARG A 48 -26.50 11.06 5.16
C ARG A 48 -27.95 10.75 5.55
N ASP A 49 -28.19 9.55 6.06
CA ASP A 49 -29.50 9.09 6.57
C ASP A 49 -29.80 9.58 7.99
N GLY A 50 -28.95 10.44 8.58
CA GLY A 50 -29.18 11.10 9.87
C GLY A 50 -28.68 10.33 11.10
N ALA A 51 -27.77 9.36 10.94
CA ALA A 51 -27.18 8.65 12.07
C ALA A 51 -26.30 9.58 12.94
N GLN A 52 -26.31 9.34 14.25
CA GLN A 52 -25.41 10.03 15.18
C GLN A 52 -23.97 9.54 14.97
N ILE A 53 -23.04 10.48 14.84
CA ILE A 53 -21.62 10.18 14.68
C ILE A 53 -20.92 10.24 16.04
N LEU A 54 -20.22 9.16 16.39
CA LEU A 54 -19.28 9.11 17.50
C LEU A 54 -17.88 8.82 16.94
N ARG A 55 -16.88 9.62 17.32
CA ARG A 55 -15.52 9.50 16.80
C ARG A 55 -14.59 8.90 17.83
N LEU A 56 -13.88 7.81 17.45
CA LEU A 56 -12.78 7.24 18.21
C LEU A 56 -11.47 7.80 17.63
N THR A 57 -10.86 8.74 18.34
CA THR A 57 -9.70 9.47 17.86
C THR A 57 -8.37 9.02 18.45
N THR A 58 -8.40 8.13 19.45
CA THR A 58 -7.19 7.67 20.13
C THR A 58 -6.78 6.29 19.67
N SER A 59 -5.57 6.17 19.15
CA SER A 59 -4.95 4.89 18.78
C SER A 59 -4.19 4.30 19.95
N TYR A 60 -4.35 2.98 20.14
CA TYR A 60 -3.63 2.16 21.11
C TYR A 60 -2.60 1.25 20.44
N ARG A 61 -2.37 1.41 19.11
CA ARG A 61 -1.45 0.57 18.33
C ARG A 61 -0.07 1.19 18.19
N PHE A 62 -0.01 2.49 17.92
CA PHE A 62 1.22 3.20 17.55
C PHE A 62 1.39 4.48 18.36
N GLY A 63 2.62 5.01 18.35
CA GLY A 63 2.99 6.24 19.03
C GLY A 63 2.84 7.50 18.17
N ARG A 64 3.50 8.57 18.63
CA ARG A 64 3.37 9.91 18.02
C ARG A 64 3.98 10.01 16.63
N CYS A 65 5.03 9.24 16.35
CA CYS A 65 5.72 9.34 15.06
C CYS A 65 4.86 8.78 13.92
N VAL A 66 4.29 7.59 14.10
CA VAL A 66 3.35 7.00 13.12
C VAL A 66 2.08 7.82 13.03
N ALA A 67 1.54 8.30 14.17
CA ALA A 67 0.36 9.17 14.19
C ALA A 67 0.59 10.47 13.39
N ALA A 68 1.78 11.07 13.43
CA ALA A 68 2.09 12.27 12.67
C ALA A 68 2.02 12.02 11.16
N ILE A 69 2.55 10.88 10.67
CA ILE A 69 2.44 10.50 9.25
C ILE A 69 0.98 10.20 8.88
N ALA A 70 0.26 9.45 9.70
CA ALA A 70 -1.16 9.16 9.48
C ALA A 70 -1.99 10.45 9.41
N ASN A 71 -1.80 11.37 10.34
CA ASN A 71 -2.45 12.69 10.34
C ASN A 71 -2.08 13.52 9.12
N ALA A 72 -0.84 13.45 8.65
CA ALA A 72 -0.41 14.10 7.43
C ALA A 72 -1.21 13.62 6.20
N ILE A 73 -1.41 12.31 6.08
CA ILE A 73 -2.24 11.72 5.02
C ILE A 73 -3.69 12.16 5.16
N LEU A 74 -4.27 12.13 6.37
CA LEU A 74 -5.63 12.55 6.64
C LEU A 74 -5.85 14.04 6.31
N MET A 75 -4.90 14.91 6.63
CA MET A 75 -4.96 16.35 6.27
C MET A 75 -5.01 16.57 4.75
N LEU A 76 -4.30 15.78 3.95
CA LEU A 76 -4.39 15.86 2.49
C LEU A 76 -5.78 15.49 1.98
N LYS A 77 -6.48 14.62 2.67
CA LYS A 77 -7.87 14.23 2.38
C LYS A 77 -8.90 15.26 2.90
N GLY A 78 -8.47 16.27 3.62
CA GLY A 78 -9.35 17.31 4.18
C GLY A 78 -9.91 16.97 5.57
N GLU A 79 -9.40 15.91 6.23
CA GLU A 79 -9.80 15.60 7.61
C GLU A 79 -9.23 16.66 8.57
N THR A 80 -10.07 17.11 9.49
CA THR A 80 -9.74 18.15 10.48
C THR A 80 -9.50 17.58 11.87
N VAL A 81 -9.94 16.35 12.11
CA VAL A 81 -9.80 15.68 13.42
C VAL A 81 -8.56 14.81 13.40
N SER A 82 -7.60 15.13 14.26
CA SER A 82 -6.34 14.42 14.34
C SER A 82 -6.44 13.17 15.22
N LEU A 83 -5.73 12.12 14.82
CA LEU A 83 -5.48 10.94 15.66
C LEU A 83 -4.59 11.32 16.84
N LYS A 84 -4.97 10.83 18.02
CA LYS A 84 -4.21 10.92 19.26
C LYS A 84 -3.60 9.55 19.61
N THR A 85 -2.65 9.54 20.54
CA THR A 85 -1.97 8.30 20.99
C THR A 85 -1.90 8.24 22.50
N THR A 86 -1.69 7.05 23.05
CA THR A 86 -1.69 6.77 24.50
C THR A 86 -0.30 6.75 25.14
N GLY A 87 0.70 7.40 24.54
CA GLY A 87 2.06 7.42 25.09
C GLY A 87 2.93 6.24 24.67
N ILE A 88 2.46 5.39 23.75
CA ILE A 88 3.29 4.37 23.10
C ILE A 88 4.47 5.05 22.42
N THR A 89 5.66 4.49 22.63
CA THR A 89 6.89 4.98 22.01
C THR A 89 7.11 4.28 20.68
N ASP A 90 7.21 5.06 19.61
CA ASP A 90 7.56 4.62 18.27
C ASP A 90 8.62 5.54 17.68
N LYS A 91 9.19 5.17 16.53
CA LYS A 91 10.18 6.01 15.85
C LYS A 91 10.01 5.95 14.33
N LEU A 92 10.46 7.02 13.66
CA LEU A 92 10.73 7.00 12.23
C LEU A 92 12.20 6.69 12.02
N ILE A 93 12.50 5.86 11.04
CA ILE A 93 13.85 5.47 10.67
C ILE A 93 14.03 5.59 9.16
N ASN A 94 15.26 5.79 8.72
CA ASN A 94 15.52 5.85 7.29
C ASN A 94 15.55 4.44 6.67
N LYS A 95 15.47 4.40 5.33
CA LYS A 95 15.41 3.13 4.58
C LYS A 95 16.70 2.30 4.72
N ALA A 96 17.86 2.93 4.87
CA ALA A 96 19.13 2.22 5.06
C ALA A 96 19.20 1.59 6.46
N GLU A 97 18.69 2.27 7.47
CA GLU A 97 18.68 1.76 8.85
C GLU A 97 17.73 0.57 9.00
N ILE A 98 16.48 0.65 8.45
CA ILE A 98 15.49 -0.42 8.59
C ILE A 98 15.95 -1.71 7.89
N LYS A 99 16.69 -1.60 6.80
CA LYS A 99 17.21 -2.77 6.06
C LYS A 99 18.15 -3.64 6.89
N ASN A 100 18.72 -3.12 7.98
CA ASN A 100 19.56 -3.86 8.91
C ASN A 100 18.79 -4.43 10.12
N ILE A 101 17.47 -4.21 10.20
CA ILE A 101 16.63 -4.72 11.29
C ILE A 101 15.93 -6.00 10.84
N PHE A 102 16.00 -7.06 11.63
CA PHE A 102 15.34 -8.33 11.42
C PHE A 102 14.74 -8.87 12.72
N PRO A 103 13.56 -9.51 12.72
CA PRO A 103 12.64 -9.56 11.57
C PRO A 103 12.03 -8.19 11.26
N ARG A 104 11.68 -7.96 10.00
CA ARG A 104 10.91 -6.79 9.58
C ARG A 104 9.88 -7.14 8.51
N THR A 105 8.91 -6.27 8.34
CA THR A 105 7.87 -6.40 7.31
C THR A 105 8.05 -5.35 6.24
N VAL A 106 8.02 -5.76 4.97
CA VAL A 106 7.98 -4.85 3.82
C VAL A 106 6.54 -4.81 3.31
N ILE A 107 5.94 -3.62 3.29
CA ILE A 107 4.59 -3.41 2.75
C ILE A 107 4.72 -2.72 1.39
N SER A 108 4.48 -3.50 0.33
CA SER A 108 4.47 -3.02 -1.05
C SER A 108 3.05 -2.68 -1.51
N ARG A 109 2.92 -1.85 -2.52
CA ARG A 109 1.62 -1.56 -3.15
C ARG A 109 1.18 -2.67 -4.10
N THR A 110 2.12 -3.31 -4.79
CA THR A 110 1.85 -4.29 -5.84
C THR A 110 2.41 -5.66 -5.52
N ASN A 111 1.80 -6.71 -6.08
CA ASN A 111 2.34 -8.08 -6.00
C ASN A 111 3.73 -8.18 -6.65
N LEU A 112 3.95 -7.47 -7.76
CA LEU A 112 5.25 -7.45 -8.45
C LEU A 112 6.35 -6.94 -7.51
N SER A 113 6.09 -5.89 -6.74
CA SER A 113 7.10 -5.37 -5.80
C SER A 113 7.35 -6.32 -4.65
N VAL A 114 6.32 -7.03 -4.16
CA VAL A 114 6.50 -8.14 -3.21
C VAL A 114 7.47 -9.17 -3.79
N LEU A 115 7.32 -9.56 -5.06
CA LEU A 115 8.22 -10.51 -5.72
C LEU A 115 9.64 -9.96 -5.90
N ILE A 116 9.80 -8.69 -6.28
CA ILE A 116 11.13 -8.06 -6.40
C ILE A 116 11.84 -8.07 -5.04
N ASN A 117 11.14 -7.72 -3.96
CA ASN A 117 11.69 -7.79 -2.60
C ASN A 117 12.04 -9.24 -2.18
N ALA A 118 11.26 -10.22 -2.65
CA ALA A 118 11.56 -11.63 -2.41
C ALA A 118 12.79 -12.11 -3.17
N ILE A 119 12.98 -11.67 -4.44
CA ILE A 119 14.19 -11.92 -5.22
C ILE A 119 15.42 -11.39 -4.47
N ASP A 120 15.35 -10.14 -4.02
CA ASP A 120 16.45 -9.51 -3.30
C ASP A 120 16.75 -10.22 -1.97
N ALA A 121 15.72 -10.66 -1.27
CA ALA A 121 15.85 -11.43 -0.03
C ALA A 121 16.53 -12.80 -0.30
N GLY A 122 16.08 -13.52 -1.32
CA GLY A 122 16.64 -14.81 -1.73
C GLY A 122 18.10 -14.71 -2.15
N ARG A 123 18.49 -13.66 -2.90
CA ARG A 123 19.88 -13.36 -3.25
C ARG A 123 20.78 -13.15 -2.03
N ASN A 124 20.20 -12.62 -0.95
CA ASN A 124 20.91 -12.35 0.30
C ASN A 124 20.74 -13.48 1.34
N GLY A 125 20.22 -14.64 0.95
CA GLY A 125 20.04 -15.81 1.82
C GLY A 125 19.06 -15.60 2.97
N LYS A 126 18.09 -14.68 2.81
CA LYS A 126 17.09 -14.35 3.82
C LYS A 126 15.84 -15.21 3.68
N LYS A 127 15.29 -15.65 4.81
CA LYS A 127 14.03 -16.39 4.87
C LYS A 127 12.85 -15.43 4.76
N VAL A 128 11.88 -15.78 3.95
CA VAL A 128 10.74 -14.92 3.62
C VAL A 128 9.43 -15.57 3.99
N PHE A 129 8.59 -14.85 4.73
CA PHE A 129 7.20 -15.23 4.96
C PHE A 129 6.28 -14.36 4.09
N PHE A 130 5.40 -15.01 3.31
CA PHE A 130 4.40 -14.35 2.48
C PHE A 130 3.05 -14.35 3.19
N VAL A 131 2.51 -13.18 3.49
CA VAL A 131 1.19 -13.07 4.11
C VAL A 131 0.10 -13.61 3.19
N GLY A 132 -0.59 -14.66 3.64
CA GLY A 132 -1.62 -15.34 2.85
C GLY A 132 -1.09 -16.39 1.87
N GLY A 133 0.21 -16.73 1.96
CA GLY A 133 0.88 -17.73 1.14
C GLY A 133 1.45 -17.18 -0.16
N ILE A 134 2.50 -17.82 -0.64
CA ILE A 134 3.26 -17.40 -1.82
C ILE A 134 2.41 -17.40 -3.11
N ASP A 135 1.44 -18.31 -3.21
CA ASP A 135 0.58 -18.47 -4.40
C ASP A 135 -0.29 -17.21 -4.69
N ARG A 136 -0.52 -16.36 -3.68
CA ARG A 136 -1.28 -15.11 -3.85
C ARG A 136 -0.52 -14.05 -4.64
N TYR A 137 0.80 -14.20 -4.81
CA TYR A 137 1.66 -13.18 -5.40
C TYR A 137 1.99 -13.41 -6.87
N ALA A 138 1.27 -14.34 -7.52
CA ALA A 138 1.29 -14.53 -8.96
C ALA A 138 2.68 -14.84 -9.55
N LEU A 139 3.48 -15.67 -8.85
CA LEU A 139 4.78 -16.15 -9.35
C LEU A 139 4.65 -16.84 -10.72
N ASP A 140 3.57 -17.60 -10.94
CA ASP A 140 3.33 -18.25 -12.22
C ASP A 140 3.07 -17.24 -13.35
N ASP A 141 2.58 -16.03 -13.02
CA ASP A 141 2.41 -14.96 -14.02
C ASP A 141 3.75 -14.47 -14.55
N ILE A 142 4.76 -14.33 -13.68
CA ILE A 142 6.11 -13.96 -14.09
C ILE A 142 6.71 -15.00 -15.02
N ALA A 143 6.52 -16.29 -14.71
CA ALA A 143 6.97 -17.37 -15.57
C ALA A 143 6.26 -17.36 -16.95
N ASP A 144 4.94 -17.10 -16.97
CA ASP A 144 4.17 -16.97 -18.21
C ASP A 144 4.66 -15.80 -19.08
N PHE A 145 4.96 -14.62 -18.48
CA PHE A 145 5.56 -13.48 -19.18
C PHE A 145 6.94 -13.82 -19.74
N TYR A 146 7.79 -14.51 -18.95
CA TYR A 146 9.10 -14.93 -19.41
C TYR A 146 9.02 -15.90 -20.58
N TYR A 147 8.15 -16.94 -20.50
CA TYR A 147 7.96 -17.87 -21.60
C TYR A 147 7.44 -17.19 -22.86
N LEU A 148 6.59 -16.15 -22.72
CA LEU A 148 6.17 -15.35 -23.85
C LEU A 148 7.32 -14.55 -24.45
N TYR A 149 8.18 -13.96 -23.62
CA TYR A 149 9.36 -13.18 -24.03
C TYR A 149 10.34 -14.01 -24.86
N ILE A 150 10.64 -15.23 -24.42
CA ILE A 150 11.54 -16.13 -25.14
C ILE A 150 10.85 -16.91 -26.29
N GLY A 151 9.58 -16.64 -26.57
CA GLY A 151 8.81 -17.28 -27.65
C GLY A 151 8.39 -18.74 -27.37
N ASN A 152 8.55 -19.25 -26.13
CA ASN A 152 8.21 -20.61 -25.74
C ASN A 152 6.77 -20.71 -25.20
N THR A 153 5.79 -20.40 -26.04
CA THR A 153 4.37 -20.35 -25.67
C THR A 153 3.78 -21.69 -25.19
N LYS A 154 4.44 -22.81 -25.48
CA LYS A 154 4.01 -24.14 -25.02
C LYS A 154 4.10 -24.29 -23.50
N MET A 155 5.04 -23.59 -22.85
CA MET A 155 5.27 -23.63 -21.42
C MET A 155 4.34 -22.73 -20.63
N ILE A 156 3.60 -21.84 -21.29
CA ILE A 156 2.63 -20.94 -20.64
C ILE A 156 1.51 -21.74 -20.01
N LYS A 157 1.35 -21.59 -18.70
CA LYS A 157 0.36 -22.33 -17.92
C LYS A 157 -1.05 -21.79 -18.13
N ARG A 158 -1.23 -20.45 -18.09
CA ARG A 158 -2.52 -19.80 -18.26
C ARG A 158 -2.82 -19.56 -19.74
N LYS A 159 -3.54 -20.48 -20.37
CA LYS A 159 -3.88 -20.33 -21.81
C LYS A 159 -4.65 -19.05 -22.12
N ALA A 160 -5.48 -18.57 -21.19
CA ALA A 160 -6.21 -17.29 -21.35
C ALA A 160 -5.24 -16.10 -21.49
N PHE A 161 -4.04 -16.16 -20.91
CA PHE A 161 -3.02 -15.13 -21.05
C PHE A 161 -2.64 -14.83 -22.52
N LEU A 162 -2.65 -15.85 -23.38
CA LEU A 162 -2.34 -15.69 -24.80
C LEU A 162 -3.45 -14.97 -25.60
N TYR A 163 -4.67 -14.88 -25.08
CA TYR A 163 -5.72 -14.05 -25.69
C TYR A 163 -5.46 -12.57 -25.48
N ASP A 164 -4.96 -12.21 -24.29
CA ASP A 164 -4.62 -10.83 -23.94
C ASP A 164 -3.29 -10.41 -24.56
N TYR A 165 -2.33 -11.33 -24.53
CA TYR A 165 -0.94 -11.14 -24.99
C TYR A 165 -0.49 -12.24 -25.94
N PRO A 166 -0.84 -12.17 -27.24
CA PRO A 166 -0.45 -13.20 -28.23
C PRO A 166 1.05 -13.25 -28.52
N ASN A 167 1.78 -12.17 -28.22
CA ASN A 167 3.23 -12.05 -28.37
C ASN A 167 3.79 -10.96 -27.45
N TRP A 168 5.13 -10.88 -27.34
CA TRP A 168 5.80 -9.91 -26.48
C TRP A 168 5.56 -8.45 -26.92
N ASP A 169 5.55 -8.17 -28.23
CA ASP A 169 5.29 -6.83 -28.76
C ASP A 169 3.93 -6.29 -28.31
N ARG A 170 2.94 -7.18 -28.16
CA ARG A 170 1.64 -6.79 -27.63
C ARG A 170 1.72 -6.39 -26.16
N VAL A 171 2.53 -7.08 -25.34
CA VAL A 171 2.76 -6.71 -23.93
C VAL A 171 3.34 -5.30 -23.87
N VAL A 172 4.40 -5.04 -24.63
CA VAL A 172 5.08 -3.74 -24.70
C VAL A 172 4.09 -2.65 -25.15
N SER A 173 3.37 -2.87 -26.26
CA SER A 173 2.39 -1.93 -26.78
C SER A 173 1.28 -1.60 -25.78
N VAL A 174 0.78 -2.59 -25.04
CA VAL A 174 -0.22 -2.36 -24.00
C VAL A 174 0.36 -1.53 -22.87
N ALA A 175 1.57 -1.83 -22.40
CA ALA A 175 2.22 -1.09 -21.32
C ALA A 175 2.47 0.39 -21.68
N GLU A 176 2.86 0.66 -22.93
CA GLU A 176 3.08 2.03 -23.42
C GLU A 176 1.77 2.83 -23.50
N ASN A 177 0.72 2.21 -24.08
CA ASN A 177 -0.53 2.89 -24.37
C ASN A 177 -1.44 3.05 -23.13
N SER A 178 -1.41 2.10 -22.19
CA SER A 178 -2.24 2.15 -20.99
C SER A 178 -1.63 3.00 -19.86
N GLY A 179 -0.32 3.25 -19.92
CA GLY A 179 0.40 3.86 -18.80
C GLY A 179 0.52 2.94 -17.57
N ASP A 180 0.29 1.63 -17.72
CA ASP A 180 0.38 0.64 -16.64
C ASP A 180 1.82 0.49 -16.15
N ASN A 181 2.13 1.12 -15.03
CA ASN A 181 3.45 1.06 -14.42
C ASN A 181 3.82 -0.34 -13.92
N THR A 182 2.84 -1.16 -13.53
CA THR A 182 3.10 -2.54 -13.11
C THR A 182 3.58 -3.36 -14.30
N LEU A 183 2.90 -3.24 -15.43
CA LEU A 183 3.28 -3.96 -16.65
C LEU A 183 4.65 -3.49 -17.18
N LYS A 184 4.95 -2.18 -17.13
CA LYS A 184 6.29 -1.64 -17.48
C LYS A 184 7.39 -2.21 -16.60
N ARG A 185 7.15 -2.32 -15.30
CA ARG A 185 8.12 -2.91 -14.36
C ARG A 185 8.26 -4.42 -14.58
N THR A 186 7.18 -5.12 -14.95
CA THR A 186 7.23 -6.55 -15.34
C THR A 186 8.10 -6.73 -16.59
N ILE A 187 7.92 -5.89 -17.62
CA ILE A 187 8.75 -5.91 -18.82
C ILE A 187 10.22 -5.71 -18.45
N HIS A 188 10.51 -4.65 -17.67
CA HIS A 188 11.87 -4.36 -17.24
C HIS A 188 12.49 -5.53 -16.44
N LEU A 189 11.75 -6.16 -15.56
CA LEU A 189 12.20 -7.34 -14.81
C LEU A 189 12.55 -8.49 -15.76
N ILE A 190 11.64 -8.83 -16.68
CA ILE A 190 11.81 -9.95 -17.63
C ILE A 190 13.01 -9.74 -18.57
N GLU A 191 13.19 -8.52 -19.09
CA GLU A 191 14.24 -8.19 -20.06
C GLU A 191 15.63 -8.10 -19.41
N ASN A 192 15.71 -7.79 -18.11
CA ASN A 192 16.98 -7.59 -17.42
C ASN A 192 17.38 -8.74 -16.48
N GLU A 193 16.50 -9.73 -16.27
CA GLU A 193 16.77 -10.88 -15.40
C GLU A 193 16.70 -12.17 -16.25
N PRO A 194 17.81 -12.56 -16.91
CA PRO A 194 17.82 -13.74 -17.78
C PRO A 194 17.53 -15.04 -17.00
N ASP A 195 17.87 -15.07 -15.72
CA ASP A 195 17.73 -16.24 -14.83
C ASP A 195 16.43 -16.18 -14.01
N ILE A 196 15.40 -15.47 -14.49
CA ILE A 196 14.17 -15.21 -13.73
C ILE A 196 13.49 -16.49 -13.23
N LEU A 197 13.54 -17.60 -13.98
CA LEU A 197 12.96 -18.88 -13.53
C LEU A 197 13.73 -19.45 -12.36
N GLU A 198 15.07 -19.40 -12.38
CA GLU A 198 15.91 -19.82 -11.26
C GLU A 198 15.65 -18.94 -10.02
N LEU A 199 15.45 -17.64 -10.22
CA LEU A 199 15.10 -16.73 -9.14
C LEU A 199 13.73 -17.05 -8.54
N VAL A 200 12.74 -17.41 -9.36
CA VAL A 200 11.43 -17.88 -8.89
C VAL A 200 11.56 -19.14 -8.03
N ASP A 201 12.41 -20.09 -8.43
CA ASP A 201 12.63 -21.29 -7.63
C ASP A 201 13.38 -20.96 -6.32
N LYS A 202 14.38 -20.09 -6.33
CA LYS A 202 15.05 -19.60 -5.11
C LYS A 202 14.09 -18.89 -4.16
N ILE A 203 13.11 -18.14 -4.66
CA ILE A 203 12.06 -17.53 -3.82
C ILE A 203 11.24 -18.63 -3.12
N LYS A 204 10.86 -19.68 -3.85
CA LYS A 204 10.11 -20.81 -3.27
C LYS A 204 10.92 -21.53 -2.18
N GLU A 205 12.23 -21.69 -2.38
CA GLU A 205 13.14 -22.28 -1.38
C GLU A 205 13.33 -21.39 -0.15
N ALA A 206 13.39 -20.06 -0.34
CA ALA A 206 13.51 -19.08 0.74
C ALA A 206 12.21 -18.89 1.54
N ALA A 207 11.06 -19.32 0.98
CA ALA A 207 9.77 -19.17 1.59
C ALA A 207 9.60 -20.09 2.81
N VAL A 208 9.17 -19.51 3.93
CA VAL A 208 8.85 -20.24 5.15
C VAL A 208 7.35 -20.18 5.43
N ASN A 209 6.83 -21.24 6.06
CA ASN A 209 5.41 -21.36 6.39
C ASN A 209 5.06 -20.73 7.74
N ASN A 210 6.05 -20.51 8.61
CA ASN A 210 5.84 -19.90 9.92
C ASN A 210 6.46 -18.50 9.95
N TYR A 211 5.66 -17.52 10.33
CA TYR A 211 6.09 -16.14 10.49
C TYR A 211 7.32 -15.97 11.40
N ASN A 212 7.39 -16.77 12.48
CA ASN A 212 8.50 -16.65 13.45
C ASN A 212 9.87 -17.14 12.90
N ASP A 213 9.86 -17.87 11.78
CA ASP A 213 11.07 -18.37 11.15
C ASP A 213 11.61 -17.43 10.06
N ALA A 214 10.91 -16.34 9.80
CA ALA A 214 11.22 -15.41 8.73
C ALA A 214 12.16 -14.28 9.19
N ASP A 215 13.11 -13.92 8.34
CA ASP A 215 13.84 -12.65 8.42
C ASP A 215 12.96 -11.50 7.90
N LEU A 216 12.19 -11.76 6.85
CA LEU A 216 11.34 -10.79 6.17
C LEU A 216 9.92 -11.30 6.04
N THR A 217 8.97 -10.46 6.41
CA THR A 217 7.56 -10.65 6.03
C THR A 217 7.25 -9.73 4.85
N LEU A 218 6.75 -10.31 3.78
CA LEU A 218 6.36 -9.59 2.57
C LEU A 218 4.84 -9.58 2.42
N VAL A 219 4.30 -8.40 2.16
CA VAL A 219 2.84 -8.21 2.09
C VAL A 219 2.49 -7.01 1.22
N THR A 220 1.34 -7.07 0.54
CA THR A 220 0.76 -5.86 -0.09
C THR A 220 -0.01 -5.04 0.93
N ALA A 221 -0.15 -3.74 0.69
CA ALA A 221 -0.98 -2.86 1.54
C ALA A 221 -2.42 -3.38 1.70
N HIS A 222 -3.02 -3.94 0.65
CA HIS A 222 -4.36 -4.55 0.73
C HIS A 222 -4.38 -5.75 1.70
N SER A 223 -3.39 -6.62 1.62
CA SER A 223 -3.30 -7.82 2.47
C SER A 223 -2.83 -7.51 3.89
N SER A 224 -2.26 -6.33 4.14
CA SER A 224 -1.83 -5.87 5.47
C SER A 224 -2.97 -5.37 6.34
N LYS A 225 -4.16 -5.10 5.75
CA LYS A 225 -5.32 -4.63 6.51
C LYS A 225 -5.68 -5.61 7.62
N GLY A 226 -5.91 -5.09 8.83
CA GLY A 226 -6.20 -5.90 10.03
C GLY A 226 -4.97 -6.47 10.74
N LEU A 227 -3.79 -6.44 10.14
CA LEU A 227 -2.55 -6.93 10.73
C LEU A 227 -1.70 -5.79 11.31
N GLU A 228 -0.64 -6.14 12.07
CA GLU A 228 0.30 -5.18 12.65
C GLU A 228 1.68 -5.82 12.85
N TRP A 229 2.74 -5.01 12.80
CA TRP A 229 4.13 -5.46 12.96
C TRP A 229 4.98 -4.40 13.67
N GLU A 230 6.06 -4.87 14.30
CA GLU A 230 6.95 -3.97 15.05
C GLU A 230 7.75 -3.03 14.14
N TYR A 231 8.30 -3.56 13.06
CA TYR A 231 9.19 -2.84 12.16
C TYR A 231 8.67 -2.92 10.74
N ILE A 232 8.25 -1.79 10.20
CA ILE A 232 7.68 -1.72 8.85
C ILE A 232 8.55 -0.87 7.94
N GLU A 233 8.92 -1.46 6.82
CA GLU A 233 9.45 -0.78 5.65
C GLU A 233 8.31 -0.54 4.65
N ILE A 234 8.03 0.73 4.33
CA ILE A 234 7.14 1.07 3.22
C ILE A 234 7.98 1.05 1.94
N ASP A 235 7.56 0.25 0.99
CA ASP A 235 8.22 0.13 -0.30
C ASP A 235 8.08 1.41 -1.15
N ASP A 236 8.93 1.58 -2.18
CA ASP A 236 8.92 2.76 -3.04
C ASP A 236 8.01 2.57 -4.29
N ASP A 237 7.15 1.56 -4.31
CA ASP A 237 6.25 1.28 -5.43
C ASP A 237 4.89 2.00 -5.34
N TYR A 238 4.71 2.82 -4.31
CA TYR A 238 3.52 3.65 -4.19
C TYR A 238 3.52 4.78 -5.23
N VAL A 239 2.33 5.15 -5.67
CA VAL A 239 2.17 6.20 -6.68
C VAL A 239 2.62 7.54 -6.11
N SER A 240 3.52 8.23 -6.81
CA SER A 240 3.83 9.64 -6.56
C SER A 240 2.61 10.49 -6.89
N LEU A 241 1.95 11.02 -5.86
CA LEU A 241 0.80 11.91 -6.05
C LEU A 241 1.22 13.26 -6.62
N VAL A 242 2.45 13.70 -6.34
CA VAL A 242 3.02 14.94 -6.91
C VAL A 242 3.13 14.77 -8.43
N GLU A 243 3.78 13.71 -8.86
CA GLU A 243 3.96 13.42 -10.28
C GLU A 243 2.61 13.22 -11.00
N TYR A 244 1.67 12.51 -10.36
CA TYR A 244 0.32 12.33 -10.91
C TYR A 244 -0.41 13.66 -11.10
N ILE A 245 -0.37 14.56 -10.11
CA ILE A 245 -1.03 15.86 -10.17
C ILE A 245 -0.36 16.76 -11.21
N GLU A 246 0.97 16.75 -11.31
CA GLU A 246 1.71 17.58 -12.27
C GLU A 246 1.52 17.11 -13.73
N LYS A 247 1.56 15.80 -13.97
CA LYS A 247 1.45 15.23 -15.32
C LYS A 247 0.01 15.11 -15.83
N THR A 248 -0.99 15.17 -14.93
CA THR A 248 -2.39 14.98 -15.31
C THR A 248 -3.12 16.34 -15.35
N PRO A 249 -3.66 16.78 -16.50
CA PRO A 249 -4.47 17.98 -16.58
C PRO A 249 -5.61 17.97 -15.56
N LYS A 250 -5.91 19.12 -14.93
CA LYS A 250 -6.92 19.24 -13.85
C LYS A 250 -8.26 18.58 -14.18
N GLN A 251 -8.72 18.71 -15.43
CA GLN A 251 -10.01 18.14 -15.90
C GLN A 251 -9.98 16.60 -15.99
N LYS A 252 -8.79 15.99 -16.00
CA LYS A 252 -8.59 14.54 -16.08
C LYS A 252 -8.13 13.93 -14.76
N GLN A 253 -7.89 14.73 -13.73
CA GLN A 253 -7.50 14.23 -12.40
C GLN A 253 -8.68 13.49 -11.77
N ASN A 254 -8.42 12.24 -11.38
CA ASN A 254 -9.42 11.39 -10.74
C ASN A 254 -9.26 11.48 -9.21
N LEU A 255 -10.17 12.20 -8.55
CA LEU A 255 -10.17 12.36 -7.08
C LEU A 255 -10.39 11.03 -6.34
N ILE A 256 -11.15 10.10 -6.93
CA ILE A 256 -11.35 8.76 -6.36
C ILE A 256 -10.01 8.02 -6.34
N PHE A 257 -9.27 8.05 -7.46
CA PHE A 257 -7.94 7.44 -7.53
C PHE A 257 -6.99 8.01 -6.47
N ILE A 258 -6.91 9.34 -6.35
CA ILE A 258 -6.07 10.00 -5.34
C ILE A 258 -6.49 9.57 -3.93
N THR A 259 -7.79 9.50 -3.67
CA THR A 259 -8.32 9.10 -2.37
C THR A 259 -7.99 7.63 -2.06
N ASP A 260 -8.10 6.74 -3.03
CA ASP A 260 -7.81 5.32 -2.86
C ASP A 260 -6.31 5.08 -2.61
N GLU A 261 -5.41 5.80 -3.31
CA GLU A 261 -3.96 5.74 -3.05
C GLU A 261 -3.59 6.27 -1.65
N LEU A 262 -4.22 7.37 -1.21
CA LEU A 262 -4.04 7.88 0.16
C LEU A 262 -4.58 6.91 1.22
N ASN A 263 -5.72 6.27 0.97
CA ASN A 263 -6.25 5.24 1.86
C ASN A 263 -5.30 4.05 1.98
N LEU A 264 -4.74 3.61 0.84
CA LEU A 264 -3.82 2.49 0.80
C LEU A 264 -2.55 2.78 1.60
N LEU A 265 -1.99 3.98 1.43
CA LEU A 265 -0.83 4.43 2.21
C LEU A 265 -1.16 4.60 3.70
N TYR A 266 -2.34 5.16 4.03
CA TYR A 266 -2.82 5.28 5.41
C TYR A 266 -2.93 3.92 6.09
N VAL A 267 -3.52 2.92 5.42
CA VAL A 267 -3.57 1.55 5.93
C VAL A 267 -2.15 1.03 6.17
N ALA A 268 -1.24 1.16 5.21
CA ALA A 268 0.11 0.64 5.32
C ALA A 268 0.91 1.25 6.49
N VAL A 269 0.92 2.57 6.63
CA VAL A 269 1.69 3.25 7.70
C VAL A 269 1.13 2.96 9.09
N THR A 270 -0.20 2.81 9.22
CA THR A 270 -0.85 2.50 10.49
C THR A 270 -0.70 1.05 10.96
N ARG A 271 0.04 0.23 10.24
CA ARG A 271 0.39 -1.15 10.64
C ARG A 271 1.59 -1.20 11.58
N ALA A 272 2.41 -0.14 11.63
CA ALA A 272 3.61 -0.11 12.45
C ALA A 272 3.31 0.10 13.94
N THR A 273 3.96 -0.68 14.82
CA THR A 273 3.81 -0.53 16.27
C THR A 273 5.06 0.04 16.96
N LYS A 274 6.28 -0.20 16.43
CA LYS A 274 7.54 0.29 17.02
C LYS A 274 8.33 1.21 16.10
N ALA A 275 8.43 0.87 14.82
CA ALA A 275 9.17 1.71 13.88
C ALA A 275 8.60 1.64 12.46
N LEU A 276 8.63 2.79 11.80
CA LEU A 276 8.20 2.97 10.42
C LEU A 276 9.35 3.57 9.61
N SER A 277 9.68 2.98 8.45
CA SER A 277 10.64 3.60 7.55
C SER A 277 10.03 4.79 6.81
N VAL A 278 10.85 5.81 6.62
CA VAL A 278 10.47 6.96 5.79
C VAL A 278 10.85 6.66 4.34
N SER A 279 9.85 6.38 3.51
CA SER A 279 9.98 6.17 2.06
C SER A 279 9.80 7.48 1.29
N MET A 280 10.11 7.46 -0.01
CA MET A 280 9.97 8.63 -0.89
C MET A 280 8.53 9.16 -0.90
N VAL A 281 7.52 8.29 -0.93
CA VAL A 281 6.11 8.72 -0.92
C VAL A 281 5.73 9.42 0.38
N ILE A 282 6.25 8.99 1.52
CA ILE A 282 6.03 9.68 2.82
C ILE A 282 6.66 11.08 2.79
N MET A 283 7.87 11.21 2.24
CA MET A 283 8.53 12.50 2.06
C MET A 283 7.72 13.45 1.17
N GLU A 284 7.16 12.96 0.09
CA GLU A 284 6.26 13.72 -0.78
C GLU A 284 5.01 14.21 -0.04
N ILE A 285 4.36 13.35 0.73
CA ILE A 285 3.17 13.70 1.54
C ILE A 285 3.49 14.88 2.47
N ILE A 286 4.61 14.82 3.17
CA ILE A 286 5.05 15.88 4.08
C ILE A 286 5.35 17.16 3.33
N SER A 287 5.98 17.07 2.17
CA SER A 287 6.27 18.22 1.30
C SER A 287 4.98 18.90 0.81
N LEU A 288 3.98 18.13 0.41
CA LEU A 288 2.67 18.66 -0.02
C LEU A 288 1.95 19.45 1.09
N ILE A 289 2.08 19.00 2.34
CA ILE A 289 1.48 19.70 3.49
C ILE A 289 2.21 21.01 3.76
N LYS A 290 3.54 21.02 3.74
CA LYS A 290 4.34 22.25 3.88
C LYS A 290 3.97 23.25 2.76
N TYR A 291 3.84 22.79 1.51
CA TYR A 291 3.43 23.64 0.38
C TYR A 291 2.03 24.27 0.58
N ARG A 292 1.06 23.51 1.09
CA ARG A 292 -0.28 24.02 1.39
C ARG A 292 -0.26 25.10 2.47
N LYS A 293 0.63 25.00 3.46
CA LYS A 293 0.79 26.03 4.50
C LYS A 293 1.53 27.27 4.00
N ASP A 294 2.42 27.11 3.01
CA ASP A 294 3.33 28.17 2.54
C ASP A 294 3.16 28.41 1.04
N LYS A 295 2.07 29.07 0.64
CA LYS A 295 1.63 29.32 -0.76
C LYS A 295 2.68 29.92 -1.72
N LYS A 296 3.94 30.09 -1.31
CA LYS A 296 4.99 30.83 -2.02
C LYS A 296 6.20 30.03 -2.47
N ARG A 297 6.29 28.70 -2.25
CA ARG A 297 7.48 27.90 -2.59
C ARG A 297 7.20 26.81 -3.62
N ASN A 298 8.14 26.63 -4.56
CA ASN A 298 8.27 25.38 -5.34
C ASN A 298 8.46 24.20 -4.37
N ILE A 299 7.91 23.03 -4.70
CA ILE A 299 7.91 21.84 -3.84
C ILE A 299 9.35 21.55 -3.36
N PRO A 300 9.70 21.80 -2.09
CA PRO A 300 11.04 21.49 -1.61
C PRO A 300 11.15 20.01 -1.30
N ILE A 301 12.29 19.42 -1.62
CA ILE A 301 12.68 18.09 -1.11
C ILE A 301 12.90 18.26 0.40
N VAL A 302 12.13 17.52 1.20
CA VAL A 302 12.25 17.54 2.66
C VAL A 302 13.34 16.57 3.08
N THR A 303 14.34 17.06 3.82
CA THR A 303 15.38 16.19 4.37
C THR A 303 14.87 15.42 5.61
N PRO A 304 15.53 14.31 6.01
CA PRO A 304 15.18 13.60 7.24
C PRO A 304 15.22 14.49 8.49
N GLU A 305 16.14 15.47 8.55
CA GLU A 305 16.26 16.43 9.64
C GLU A 305 15.07 17.38 9.69
N GLU A 306 14.64 17.90 8.53
CA GLU A 306 13.46 18.74 8.42
C GLU A 306 12.18 17.99 8.76
N LEU A 307 12.11 16.67 8.42
CA LEU A 307 11.04 15.79 8.82
C LEU A 307 10.98 15.67 10.35
N HIS A 308 12.12 15.48 11.01
CA HIS A 308 12.22 15.38 12.46
C HIS A 308 11.75 16.68 13.13
N ILE A 309 12.14 17.84 12.60
CA ILE A 309 11.69 19.16 13.08
C ILE A 309 10.17 19.32 12.88
N PHE A 310 9.63 18.89 11.73
CA PHE A 310 8.20 18.96 11.45
C PHE A 310 7.40 18.10 12.43
N LEU A 311 7.83 16.87 12.69
CA LEU A 311 7.18 15.95 13.63
C LEU A 311 7.18 16.49 15.06
N ASN A 312 8.27 17.14 15.47
CA ASN A 312 8.37 17.77 16.79
C ASN A 312 7.50 19.05 16.91
N SER A 313 7.28 19.77 15.81
CA SER A 313 6.45 20.99 15.80
C SER A 313 4.94 20.68 15.77
N THR A 314 4.52 19.55 15.19
CA THR A 314 3.11 19.12 15.16
C THR A 314 2.63 18.50 16.47
N THR A 315 3.53 18.23 17.41
CA THR A 315 3.19 17.71 18.75
C THR A 315 2.79 18.81 19.74
N GLN A 316 2.76 20.08 19.33
CA GLN A 316 2.34 21.23 20.17
C GLN A 316 0.94 21.80 19.82
N ILE A 317 0.16 21.09 18.98
CA ILE A 317 -1.23 21.48 18.66
C ILE A 317 -2.20 20.45 19.24
#